data_cc07dfa5823a5303f08e4ee69180f688
#
_entry.id   cc07dfa5823a5303f08e4ee69180f688
#
_cell.length_a   1.000
_cell.length_b   1.000
_cell.length_c   1.000
_cell.angle_alpha   90.00
_cell.angle_beta   90.00
_cell.angle_gamma   90.00
#
_symmetry.space_group_name_H-M   'P 1'
#
loop_
_entity.id
_entity.type
_entity.pdbx_description
1 polymer ?
#
loop_
_entity_poly.entity_id
_entity_poly.type
_entity_poly.pdbx_seq_one_letter_code
_entity_poly.pdbx_strand_id
1 'polypeptide(L)'
;MKVDVYRNLHKNCWSVRSRERHDYGKVVAHTNSLVLNDAKFVVSQAGRNRVLKEKKKNVHAVVRGDVLDSNMWLYRSSWYDLNFRLRHDDLKGITYNPYTKSTFFWEDTEEPIYYSDSVIFNTDMKVYAKLRRNQ
;
A
#
# COMPACT_ATOMS: atom_id res chain seq x y z
N MET A 1 4.94 12.92 6.66
CA MET A 1 4.16 13.34 5.47
C MET A 1 3.03 12.34 5.22
N LYS A 2 1.82 12.83 5.10
CA LYS A 2 0.64 12.01 4.84
C LYS A 2 0.49 11.76 3.34
N VAL A 3 0.34 10.50 2.96
CA VAL A 3 0.30 10.10 1.55
C VAL A 3 -0.72 8.97 1.31
N ASP A 4 -1.09 8.82 0.04
CA ASP A 4 -1.74 7.64 -0.49
C ASP A 4 -0.78 6.93 -1.41
N VAL A 5 -0.64 5.61 -1.25
CA VAL A 5 0.22 4.78 -2.08
C VAL A 5 -0.64 3.80 -2.87
N TYR A 6 -0.36 3.69 -4.16
CA TYR A 6 -1.07 2.75 -5.02
C TYR A 6 -0.11 2.15 -6.05
N ARG A 7 -0.51 1.01 -6.60
CA ARG A 7 0.26 0.35 -7.64
C ARG A 7 0.01 1.02 -8.98
N ASN A 8 1.08 1.50 -9.60
CA ASN A 8 1.03 2.06 -10.95
C ASN A 8 1.34 0.95 -11.96
N LEU A 9 0.31 0.48 -12.66
CA LEU A 9 0.43 -0.63 -13.59
C LEU A 9 1.18 -0.27 -14.86
N HIS A 10 1.15 1.01 -15.25
CA HIS A 10 1.86 1.48 -16.44
C HIS A 10 3.37 1.54 -16.22
N LYS A 11 3.78 2.03 -15.05
CA LYS A 11 5.19 2.19 -14.71
C LYS A 11 5.76 1.02 -13.93
N ASN A 12 4.91 0.06 -13.56
CA ASN A 12 5.27 -1.10 -12.75
C ASN A 12 6.04 -0.70 -11.48
N CYS A 13 5.48 0.24 -10.73
CA CYS A 13 6.07 0.77 -9.50
C CYS A 13 4.96 1.19 -8.54
N TRP A 14 5.37 1.66 -7.37
CA TRP A 14 4.46 2.28 -6.40
C TRP A 14 4.44 3.78 -6.65
N SER A 15 3.26 4.35 -6.79
CA SER A 15 3.07 5.80 -6.89
C SER A 15 2.62 6.34 -5.56
N VAL A 16 3.23 7.45 -5.16
CA VAL A 16 2.97 8.12 -3.89
C VAL A 16 2.30 9.45 -4.18
N ARG A 17 1.09 9.63 -3.65
CA ARG A 17 0.30 10.85 -3.83
C ARG A 17 0.22 11.57 -2.51
N SER A 18 0.52 12.88 -2.52
CA SER A 18 0.47 13.70 -1.30
C SER A 18 -0.96 13.89 -0.81
N ARG A 19 -1.12 13.87 0.51
CA ARG A 19 -2.32 14.31 1.21
C ARG A 19 -2.09 15.55 2.04
N GLU A 20 -0.95 16.20 1.85
CA GLU A 20 -0.64 17.46 2.50
C GLU A 20 -1.42 18.61 1.84
N ARG A 21 -1.71 19.63 2.62
CA ARG A 21 -2.62 20.71 2.21
C ARG A 21 -2.20 21.43 0.92
N HIS A 22 -0.90 21.69 0.77
CA HIS A 22 -0.39 22.51 -0.33
C HIS A 22 -0.19 21.78 -1.65
N ASP A 23 -0.10 20.44 -1.62
CA ASP A 23 0.10 19.63 -2.80
C ASP A 23 -0.85 18.42 -2.87
N TYR A 24 -2.01 18.56 -2.24
CA TYR A 24 -3.00 17.50 -2.13
C TYR A 24 -3.37 16.91 -3.48
N GLY A 25 -3.27 15.59 -3.57
CA GLY A 25 -3.64 14.84 -4.78
C GLY A 25 -2.54 14.73 -5.82
N LYS A 26 -1.42 15.44 -5.65
CA LYS A 26 -0.31 15.36 -6.60
C LYS A 26 0.55 14.13 -6.34
N VAL A 27 0.97 13.48 -7.40
CA VAL A 27 1.97 12.40 -7.31
C VAL A 27 3.32 13.02 -7.05
N VAL A 28 3.90 12.71 -5.89
CA VAL A 28 5.16 13.29 -5.44
C VAL A 28 6.34 12.36 -5.64
N ALA A 29 6.09 11.07 -5.85
CA ALA A 29 7.17 10.11 -6.07
C ALA A 29 6.66 8.85 -6.79
N HIS A 30 7.56 8.22 -7.51
CA HIS A 30 7.43 6.85 -7.99
C HIS A 30 8.59 6.06 -7.40
N THR A 31 8.31 4.95 -6.76
CA THR A 31 9.35 4.17 -6.06
C THR A 31 9.09 2.68 -6.20
N ASN A 32 10.15 1.90 -6.05
CA ASN A 32 10.06 0.44 -6.05
C ASN A 32 9.82 -0.13 -4.66
N SER A 33 10.07 0.65 -3.61
CA SER A 33 9.85 0.20 -2.24
C SER A 33 9.68 1.39 -1.31
N LEU A 34 8.86 1.22 -0.28
CA LEU A 34 8.70 2.21 0.79
C LEU A 34 8.04 1.56 2.00
N VAL A 35 8.07 2.29 3.11
CA VAL A 35 7.43 1.89 4.37
C VAL A 35 6.45 2.99 4.78
N LEU A 36 5.22 2.60 5.10
CA LEU A 36 4.23 3.50 5.69
C LEU A 36 3.99 3.14 7.15
N ASN A 37 3.79 4.15 7.97
CA ASN A 37 3.35 4.00 9.35
C ASN A 37 1.89 4.43 9.48
N ASP A 38 1.19 3.84 10.46
CA ASP A 38 -0.22 4.17 10.74
C ASP A 38 -1.07 4.10 9.46
N ALA A 39 -1.02 2.97 8.81
CA ALA A 39 -1.61 2.79 7.49
C ALA A 39 -3.05 2.32 7.54
N LYS A 40 -3.90 2.92 6.71
CA LYS A 40 -5.28 2.51 6.48
C LYS A 40 -5.42 2.01 5.06
N PHE A 41 -6.15 0.91 4.90
CA PHE A 41 -6.44 0.32 3.60
C PHE A 41 -7.81 0.85 3.13
N VAL A 42 -7.82 1.63 2.07
CA VAL A 42 -9.00 2.36 1.62
C VAL A 42 -9.39 1.91 0.21
N VAL A 43 -10.64 1.53 0.05
CA VAL A 43 -11.22 1.18 -1.26
C VAL A 43 -12.39 2.11 -1.53
N SER A 44 -12.33 2.81 -2.66
CA SER A 44 -13.46 3.60 -3.16
C SER A 44 -14.48 2.66 -3.79
N GLN A 45 -15.62 2.48 -3.16
CA GLN A 45 -16.64 1.56 -3.68
C GLN A 45 -17.22 2.04 -5.02
N ALA A 46 -17.36 3.33 -5.19
CA ALA A 46 -17.79 3.90 -6.48
C ALA A 46 -16.78 3.60 -7.58
N GLY A 47 -15.49 3.77 -7.27
CA GLY A 47 -14.41 3.44 -8.20
C GLY A 47 -14.32 1.96 -8.51
N ARG A 48 -14.49 1.11 -7.49
CA ARG A 48 -14.54 -0.34 -7.66
C ARG A 48 -15.71 -0.77 -8.56
N ASN A 49 -16.89 -0.23 -8.31
CA ASN A 49 -18.06 -0.53 -9.13
C ASN A 49 -17.84 -0.14 -10.59
N ARG A 50 -17.17 0.98 -10.83
CA ARG A 50 -16.81 1.41 -12.18
C ARG A 50 -15.86 0.44 -12.86
N VAL A 51 -14.84 -0.03 -12.15
CA VAL A 51 -13.91 -1.04 -12.65
C VAL A 51 -14.65 -2.33 -13.01
N LEU A 52 -15.55 -2.79 -12.15
CA LEU A 52 -16.32 -4.02 -12.38
C LEU A 52 -17.27 -3.88 -13.56
N LYS A 53 -17.90 -2.72 -13.73
CA LYS A 53 -18.88 -2.48 -14.79
C LYS A 53 -18.21 -2.20 -16.14
N GLU A 54 -17.22 -1.33 -16.15
CA GLU A 54 -16.59 -0.84 -17.38
C GLU A 54 -15.33 -1.61 -17.77
N LYS A 55 -14.83 -2.45 -16.86
CA LYS A 55 -13.60 -3.23 -17.02
C LYS A 55 -12.37 -2.37 -17.34
N LYS A 56 -12.41 -1.09 -16.94
CA LYS A 56 -11.30 -0.16 -17.08
C LYS A 56 -10.47 -0.15 -15.82
N LYS A 57 -9.15 -0.18 -15.99
CA LYS A 57 -8.22 -0.03 -14.87
C LYS A 57 -8.31 1.40 -14.33
N ASN A 58 -8.56 1.54 -13.03
CA ASN A 58 -8.66 2.82 -12.37
C ASN A 58 -8.09 2.71 -10.96
N VAL A 59 -7.57 3.82 -10.45
CA VAL A 59 -7.09 3.88 -9.07
C VAL A 59 -8.30 3.99 -8.15
N HIS A 60 -8.63 2.92 -7.47
CA HIS A 60 -9.75 2.88 -6.53
C HIS A 60 -9.37 2.26 -5.19
N ALA A 61 -8.16 1.76 -5.09
CA ALA A 61 -7.63 1.15 -3.88
C ALA A 61 -6.27 1.76 -3.55
N VAL A 62 -6.16 2.33 -2.37
CA VAL A 62 -4.93 2.97 -1.91
C VAL A 62 -4.62 2.56 -0.49
N VAL A 63 -3.36 2.61 -0.12
CA VAL A 63 -2.93 2.49 1.27
C VAL A 63 -2.55 3.90 1.74
N ARG A 64 -3.23 4.37 2.76
CA ARG A 64 -3.12 5.72 3.29
C ARG A 64 -2.35 5.71 4.59
N GLY A 65 -1.26 6.45 4.67
CA GLY A 65 -0.45 6.46 5.88
C GLY A 65 0.56 7.57 5.90
N ASP A 66 1.50 7.46 6.83
CA ASP A 66 2.55 8.43 7.05
C ASP A 66 3.90 7.89 6.59
N VAL A 67 4.62 8.71 5.84
CA VAL A 67 6.02 8.53 5.55
C VAL A 67 6.80 9.43 6.52
N LEU A 68 7.71 8.84 7.29
CA LEU A 68 8.43 9.57 8.34
C LEU A 68 9.28 10.71 7.81
N ASP A 69 9.89 10.52 6.65
CA ASP A 69 10.75 11.49 6.03
C ASP A 69 10.40 11.60 4.55
N SER A 70 10.37 12.81 4.03
CA SER A 70 10.17 13.07 2.61
C SER A 70 11.21 12.38 1.72
N ASN A 71 12.33 11.95 2.28
CA ASN A 71 13.38 11.21 1.56
C ASN A 71 13.23 9.69 1.66
N MET A 72 12.21 9.18 2.32
CA MET A 72 12.06 7.73 2.51
C MET A 72 11.80 6.97 1.21
N TRP A 73 11.16 7.58 0.23
CA TRP A 73 10.99 6.96 -1.07
C TRP A 73 12.27 6.99 -1.91
N LEU A 74 13.24 7.82 -1.53
CA LEU A 74 14.59 7.78 -2.07
C LEU A 74 15.47 6.79 -1.31
N TYR A 75 15.04 6.43 -0.11
CA TYR A 75 15.72 5.44 0.70
C TYR A 75 15.49 4.08 0.07
N ARG A 76 16.50 3.63 -0.63
CA ARG A 76 16.55 2.25 -1.07
C ARG A 76 16.84 1.41 0.15
N SER A 77 15.78 0.93 0.81
CA SER A 77 16.01 -0.10 1.80
C SER A 77 16.79 -1.18 1.08
N SER A 78 17.97 -1.48 1.58
CA SER A 78 18.76 -2.53 0.99
C SER A 78 17.94 -3.81 0.99
N TRP A 79 18.18 -4.67 0.02
CA TRP A 79 17.59 -6.00 -0.03
C TRP A 79 17.70 -6.71 1.33
N TYR A 80 18.80 -6.47 2.05
CA TYR A 80 19.04 -7.02 3.38
C TYR A 80 18.04 -6.52 4.43
N ASP A 81 17.77 -5.23 4.47
CA ASP A 81 16.85 -4.65 5.47
C ASP A 81 15.43 -5.16 5.30
N LEU A 82 14.96 -5.24 4.07
CA LEU A 82 13.64 -5.79 3.79
C LEU A 82 13.54 -7.26 4.16
N ASN A 83 14.53 -8.06 3.77
CA ASN A 83 14.55 -9.49 4.11
C ASN A 83 14.68 -9.71 5.60
N PHE A 84 15.47 -8.90 6.28
CA PHE A 84 15.58 -8.95 7.74
C PHE A 84 14.21 -8.70 8.39
N ARG A 85 13.51 -7.66 7.96
CA ARG A 85 12.18 -7.33 8.47
C ARG A 85 11.14 -8.42 8.19
N LEU A 86 11.16 -9.00 7.00
CA LEU A 86 10.25 -10.08 6.64
C LEU A 86 10.49 -11.35 7.48
N ARG A 87 11.71 -11.55 7.98
CA ARG A 87 12.04 -12.71 8.81
C ARG A 87 11.77 -12.49 10.29
N HIS A 88 12.01 -11.27 10.79
CA HIS A 88 12.03 -10.98 12.24
C HIS A 88 10.82 -10.21 12.71
N ASP A 89 10.17 -9.43 11.86
CA ASP A 89 8.93 -8.78 12.17
C ASP A 89 7.75 -9.71 11.80
N ASP A 90 6.64 -9.57 12.51
CA ASP A 90 5.42 -10.32 12.21
C ASP A 90 4.73 -9.73 10.96
N LEU A 91 5.38 -9.84 9.82
CA LEU A 91 4.87 -9.32 8.56
C LEU A 91 4.22 -10.43 7.75
N LYS A 92 3.01 -10.15 7.24
CA LYS A 92 2.25 -11.06 6.41
C LYS A 92 1.82 -10.37 5.13
N GLY A 93 1.69 -11.13 4.06
CA GLY A 93 1.27 -10.63 2.77
C GLY A 93 -0.18 -10.14 2.76
N ILE A 94 -0.39 -9.05 2.03
CA ILE A 94 -1.69 -8.42 1.83
C ILE A 94 -1.93 -8.34 0.32
N THR A 95 -3.15 -8.59 -0.09
CA THR A 95 -3.53 -8.43 -1.50
C THR A 95 -4.93 -7.82 -1.62
N TYR A 96 -5.27 -7.39 -2.83
CA TYR A 96 -6.58 -6.88 -3.15
C TYR A 96 -6.89 -7.20 -4.62
N ASN A 97 -8.08 -7.74 -4.85
CA ASN A 97 -8.58 -8.00 -6.19
C ASN A 97 -10.04 -7.55 -6.24
N PRO A 98 -10.38 -6.53 -7.05
CA PRO A 98 -11.72 -5.97 -7.08
C PRO A 98 -12.78 -6.97 -7.53
N TYR A 99 -12.40 -8.01 -8.26
CA TYR A 99 -13.33 -9.01 -8.78
C TYR A 99 -13.75 -10.03 -7.73
N THR A 100 -12.94 -10.22 -6.68
CA THR A 100 -13.19 -11.23 -5.66
C THR A 100 -13.54 -10.66 -4.29
N LYS A 101 -13.02 -9.49 -3.96
CA LYS A 101 -13.18 -8.88 -2.63
C LYS A 101 -13.44 -7.38 -2.76
N SER A 102 -14.12 -6.82 -1.77
CA SER A 102 -14.37 -5.38 -1.69
C SER A 102 -13.39 -4.64 -0.78
N THR A 103 -12.45 -5.36 -0.17
CA THR A 103 -11.43 -4.81 0.73
C THR A 103 -10.11 -5.49 0.47
N PHE A 104 -9.03 -4.88 1.00
CA PHE A 104 -7.76 -5.60 1.14
C PHE A 104 -7.93 -6.76 2.11
N PHE A 105 -7.18 -7.83 1.94
CA PHE A 105 -7.26 -9.00 2.80
C PHE A 105 -5.89 -9.66 2.98
N TRP A 106 -5.76 -10.39 4.10
CA TRP A 106 -4.58 -11.19 4.36
C TRP A 106 -4.54 -12.39 3.41
N GLU A 107 -3.41 -12.59 2.77
CA GLU A 107 -3.28 -13.68 1.76
C GLU A 107 -3.50 -15.07 2.35
N ASP A 108 -3.06 -15.28 3.59
CA ASP A 108 -3.13 -16.61 4.24
C ASP A 108 -4.53 -16.97 4.76
N THR A 109 -5.22 -16.02 5.40
CA THR A 109 -6.53 -16.28 6.03
C THR A 109 -7.71 -15.79 5.21
N GLU A 110 -7.48 -14.93 4.22
CA GLU A 110 -8.48 -14.21 3.44
C GLU A 110 -9.37 -13.29 4.27
N GLU A 111 -8.99 -13.02 5.52
CA GLU A 111 -9.70 -12.06 6.36
C GLU A 111 -9.38 -10.62 5.94
N PRO A 112 -10.37 -9.71 6.02
CA PRO A 112 -10.15 -8.33 5.64
C PRO A 112 -9.18 -7.63 6.59
N ILE A 113 -8.45 -6.65 6.04
CA ILE A 113 -7.61 -5.76 6.82
C ILE A 113 -7.99 -4.32 6.53
N TYR A 114 -8.06 -3.50 7.58
CA TYR A 114 -8.40 -2.09 7.48
C TYR A 114 -7.31 -1.16 7.97
N TYR A 115 -6.42 -1.66 8.81
CA TYR A 115 -5.37 -0.87 9.45
C TYR A 115 -4.17 -1.73 9.81
N SER A 116 -2.97 -1.13 9.73
CA SER A 116 -1.76 -1.72 10.28
C SER A 116 -0.81 -0.61 10.76
N ASP A 117 -0.06 -0.88 11.82
CA ASP A 117 0.93 0.04 12.34
C ASP A 117 2.08 0.27 11.35
N SER A 118 2.40 -0.72 10.55
CA SER A 118 3.48 -0.64 9.57
C SER A 118 3.14 -1.48 8.34
N VAL A 119 3.34 -0.89 7.17
CA VAL A 119 3.12 -1.55 5.88
C VAL A 119 4.35 -1.36 5.01
N ILE A 120 4.83 -2.45 4.43
CA ILE A 120 5.98 -2.45 3.54
C ILE A 120 5.54 -2.74 2.12
N PHE A 121 5.92 -1.86 1.21
CA PHE A 121 5.75 -2.03 -0.24
C PHE A 121 7.09 -2.49 -0.79
N ASN A 122 7.11 -3.68 -1.38
CA ASN A 122 8.35 -4.33 -1.79
C ASN A 122 8.60 -4.19 -3.29
N THR A 123 9.84 -4.43 -3.69
CA THR A 123 10.28 -4.40 -5.09
C THR A 123 9.64 -5.48 -5.95
N ASP A 124 9.12 -6.53 -5.35
CA ASP A 124 8.38 -7.61 -6.02
C ASP A 124 6.92 -7.25 -6.30
N MET A 125 6.54 -6.01 -6.06
CA MET A 125 5.17 -5.50 -6.18
C MET A 125 4.18 -6.14 -5.20
N LYS A 126 4.68 -6.66 -4.10
CA LYS A 126 3.87 -7.19 -3.00
C LYS A 126 3.82 -6.21 -1.84
N VAL A 127 2.75 -6.32 -1.08
CA VAL A 127 2.50 -5.52 0.11
C VAL A 127 2.50 -6.43 1.32
N TYR A 128 3.21 -6.02 2.34
CA TYR A 128 3.28 -6.75 3.62
C TYR A 128 2.87 -5.82 4.74
N ALA A 129 2.04 -6.31 5.64
CA ALA A 129 1.60 -5.54 6.79
C ALA A 129 1.97 -6.26 8.08
N LYS A 130 2.22 -5.47 9.12
CA LYS A 130 2.50 -6.01 10.44
C LYS A 130 1.23 -6.60 11.03
N LEU A 131 1.33 -7.88 11.44
CA LEU A 131 0.25 -8.56 12.11
C LEU A 131 0.15 -8.06 13.56
N ARG A 132 -1.04 -7.59 13.95
CA ARG A 132 -1.30 -7.26 15.34
C ARG A 132 -1.63 -8.54 16.08
N ARG A 133 -0.82 -8.84 17.08
CA ARG A 133 -1.15 -9.88 18.07
C ARG A 133 -2.05 -9.26 19.12
N ASN A 134 -2.97 -10.02 19.68
CA ASN A 134 -3.85 -9.64 20.79
C ASN A 134 -4.99 -8.69 20.44
N GLN A 135 -5.63 -8.95 19.34
CA GLN A 135 -6.90 -8.29 19.05
C GLN A 135 -8.00 -9.29 18.91
#